data_10301fbe5fa1bc9ffb8e87e62b61fcbb
#
_entry.id   10301fbe5fa1bc9ffb8e87e62b61fcbb
#
_cell.length_a   1.000
_cell.length_b   1.000
_cell.length_c   1.000
_cell.angle_alpha   90.00
_cell.angle_beta   90.00
_cell.angle_gamma   90.00
#
_symmetry.space_group_name_H-M   'P 1'
#
loop_
_entity.id
_entity.type
_entity.pdbx_description
1 polymer ?
#
loop_
_entity_poly.entity_id
_entity_poly.type
_entity_poly.pdbx_seq_one_letter_code
_entity_poly.pdbx_strand_id
1 'polypeptide(L)'
;MGVAAPAVLDVAPWGDFPAAACGVLEALHERLGWDVWVVTRIVDDRQVVLHAHPPDVIPPGTWLPWADTFCRAMVAGEAPRAATVTAAVPAFARRRTGPASRIAAYIGVPLVTARGELFGTLCAWGFRARPRSAARDLPLVETMARLLSTLVSTGMTLPDPPSGPGPAA
;
A
#
# COMPACT_ATOMS: atom_id res chain seq x y z
N MET A 1 45.26 -15.60 11.55
CA MET A 1 43.89 -16.10 11.88
C MET A 1 42.97 -14.87 11.94
N GLY A 2 42.13 -14.70 10.92
CA GLY A 2 41.16 -13.61 10.92
C GLY A 2 40.06 -13.92 11.89
N VAL A 3 39.74 -12.98 12.81
CA VAL A 3 38.57 -13.05 13.65
C VAL A 3 37.34 -12.83 12.74
N ALA A 4 36.45 -13.80 12.65
CA ALA A 4 35.20 -13.63 11.91
C ALA A 4 34.43 -12.45 12.49
N ALA A 5 33.95 -11.55 11.64
CA ALA A 5 33.08 -10.45 12.08
C ALA A 5 31.82 -11.03 12.74
N PRO A 6 31.32 -10.41 13.84
CA PRO A 6 30.08 -10.87 14.47
C PRO A 6 28.91 -10.73 13.50
N ALA A 7 28.04 -11.74 13.48
CA ALA A 7 26.78 -11.65 12.72
C ALA A 7 25.80 -10.73 13.44
N VAL A 8 25.25 -9.77 12.71
CA VAL A 8 24.21 -8.84 13.21
C VAL A 8 22.91 -9.20 12.49
N LEU A 9 22.05 -9.96 13.14
CA LEU A 9 20.88 -10.58 12.52
C LEU A 9 19.59 -9.75 12.66
N ASP A 10 19.51 -8.88 13.65
CA ASP A 10 18.36 -8.01 13.93
C ASP A 10 18.16 -6.90 12.88
N VAL A 11 19.21 -6.58 12.11
CA VAL A 11 19.17 -5.62 10.99
C VAL A 11 19.59 -6.29 9.66
N ALA A 12 19.52 -7.61 9.58
CA ALA A 12 19.80 -8.32 8.34
C ALA A 12 18.80 -7.93 7.23
N PRO A 13 19.22 -7.96 5.96
CA PRO A 13 18.31 -7.72 4.84
C PRO A 13 17.14 -8.70 4.86
N TRP A 14 15.95 -8.22 4.47
CA TRP A 14 14.81 -9.11 4.26
C TRP A 14 15.10 -10.09 3.11
N GLY A 15 14.68 -11.35 3.28
CA GLY A 15 14.95 -12.42 2.31
C GLY A 15 14.07 -12.36 1.06
N ASP A 16 12.88 -11.74 1.16
CA ASP A 16 11.91 -11.65 0.07
C ASP A 16 11.05 -10.39 0.17
N PHE A 17 10.27 -10.13 -0.88
CA PHE A 17 9.36 -8.99 -0.93
C PHE A 17 8.25 -9.04 0.13
N PRO A 18 7.60 -10.18 0.41
CA PRO A 18 6.62 -10.27 1.50
C PRO A 18 7.15 -9.82 2.85
N ALA A 19 8.33 -10.28 3.24
CA ALA A 19 8.95 -9.89 4.51
C ALA A 19 9.25 -8.38 4.56
N ALA A 20 9.78 -7.82 3.46
CA ALA A 20 10.02 -6.38 3.34
C ALA A 20 8.73 -5.57 3.41
N ALA A 21 7.70 -5.98 2.69
CA ALA A 21 6.40 -5.32 2.70
C ALA A 21 5.76 -5.33 4.10
N CYS A 22 5.74 -6.49 4.77
CA CYS A 22 5.22 -6.59 6.14
C CYS A 22 5.99 -5.68 7.10
N GLY A 23 7.32 -5.69 7.07
CA GLY A 23 8.14 -4.84 7.93
C GLY A 23 7.90 -3.34 7.69
N VAL A 24 7.73 -2.93 6.43
CA VAL A 24 7.39 -1.53 6.08
C VAL A 24 6.01 -1.15 6.60
N LEU A 25 4.99 -2.01 6.42
CA LEU A 25 3.63 -1.72 6.88
C LEU A 25 3.56 -1.60 8.40
N GLU A 26 4.22 -2.50 9.12
CA GLU A 26 4.30 -2.49 10.58
C GLU A 26 4.98 -1.21 11.08
N ALA A 27 6.14 -0.86 10.54
CA ALA A 27 6.87 0.36 10.91
C ALA A 27 6.06 1.64 10.62
N LEU A 28 5.38 1.72 9.48
CA LEU A 28 4.51 2.85 9.14
C LEU A 28 3.30 2.94 10.07
N HIS A 29 2.70 1.80 10.41
CA HIS A 29 1.57 1.75 11.34
C HIS A 29 1.98 2.26 12.74
N GLU A 30 3.07 1.74 13.29
CA GLU A 30 3.59 2.16 14.60
C GLU A 30 3.99 3.64 14.60
N ARG A 31 4.61 4.12 13.52
CA ARG A 31 5.16 5.47 13.46
C ARG A 31 4.10 6.53 13.19
N LEU A 32 3.14 6.27 12.31
CA LEU A 32 2.21 7.26 11.78
C LEU A 32 0.77 7.08 12.28
N GLY A 33 0.43 5.91 12.81
CA GLY A 33 -0.84 5.67 13.49
C GLY A 33 -2.09 5.78 12.60
N TRP A 34 -2.00 5.44 11.30
CA TRP A 34 -3.15 5.24 10.45
C TRP A 34 -3.84 3.92 10.80
N ASP A 35 -5.16 3.79 10.57
CA ASP A 35 -5.92 2.63 11.03
C ASP A 35 -5.52 1.33 10.33
N VAL A 36 -5.12 1.40 9.06
CA VAL A 36 -4.59 0.26 8.32
C VAL A 36 -3.64 0.70 7.22
N TRP A 37 -2.57 -0.06 7.05
CA TRP A 37 -1.61 0.06 5.95
C TRP A 37 -1.72 -1.15 5.03
N VAL A 38 -1.59 -0.93 3.73
CA VAL A 38 -1.84 -1.95 2.71
C VAL A 38 -0.82 -1.86 1.58
N VAL A 39 -0.26 -2.99 1.18
CA VAL A 39 0.44 -3.17 -0.09
C VAL A 39 -0.46 -3.95 -1.02
N THR A 40 -0.67 -3.42 -2.22
CA THR A 40 -1.53 -4.02 -3.22
C THR A 40 -0.79 -4.30 -4.51
N ARG A 41 -1.36 -5.14 -5.36
CA ARG A 41 -0.94 -5.38 -6.74
C ARG A 41 -2.11 -5.14 -7.68
N ILE A 42 -1.82 -4.61 -8.85
CA ILE A 42 -2.80 -4.47 -9.93
C ILE A 42 -2.60 -5.64 -10.89
N VAL A 43 -3.69 -6.34 -11.18
CA VAL A 43 -3.75 -7.44 -12.14
C VAL A 43 -4.96 -7.20 -13.02
N ASP A 44 -4.73 -6.92 -14.28
CA ASP A 44 -5.76 -6.52 -15.24
C ASP A 44 -6.60 -5.31 -14.74
N ASP A 45 -7.89 -5.49 -14.59
CA ASP A 45 -8.83 -4.47 -14.11
C ASP A 45 -9.13 -4.56 -12.59
N ARG A 46 -8.29 -5.29 -11.85
CA ARG A 46 -8.51 -5.56 -10.43
C ARG A 46 -7.30 -5.19 -9.59
N GLN A 47 -7.58 -4.82 -8.36
CA GLN A 47 -6.58 -4.60 -7.30
C GLN A 47 -6.70 -5.72 -6.28
N VAL A 48 -5.58 -6.36 -5.97
CA VAL A 48 -5.51 -7.37 -4.90
C VAL A 48 -4.66 -6.87 -3.74
N VAL A 49 -5.15 -7.08 -2.53
CA VAL A 49 -4.40 -6.84 -1.30
C VAL A 49 -3.37 -7.97 -1.13
N LEU A 50 -2.08 -7.63 -1.21
CA LEU A 50 -1.01 -8.58 -0.96
C LEU A 50 -0.72 -8.69 0.55
N HIS A 51 -0.57 -7.55 1.21
CA HIS A 51 -0.28 -7.47 2.64
C HIS A 51 -1.06 -6.32 3.26
N ALA A 52 -1.46 -6.49 4.51
CA ALA A 52 -2.14 -5.47 5.31
C ALA A 52 -1.64 -5.50 6.76
N HIS A 53 -1.60 -4.35 7.40
CA HIS A 53 -1.30 -4.24 8.82
C HIS A 53 -2.19 -3.16 9.47
N PRO A 54 -3.02 -3.50 10.47
CA PRO A 54 -3.34 -4.85 10.95
C PRO A 54 -4.09 -5.70 9.89
N PRO A 55 -3.83 -7.03 9.83
CA PRO A 55 -4.37 -7.89 8.75
C PRO A 55 -5.86 -8.22 8.91
N ASP A 56 -6.45 -8.00 10.08
CA ASP A 56 -7.85 -8.22 10.39
C ASP A 56 -8.77 -7.11 9.87
N VAL A 57 -8.23 -5.94 9.54
CA VAL A 57 -9.00 -4.80 9.00
C VAL A 57 -9.40 -5.04 7.55
N ILE A 58 -8.48 -5.52 6.74
CA ILE A 58 -8.72 -6.01 5.39
C ILE A 58 -7.84 -7.23 5.14
N PRO A 59 -8.43 -8.41 4.91
CA PRO A 59 -7.65 -9.62 4.74
C PRO A 59 -6.76 -9.58 3.48
N PRO A 60 -5.49 -10.00 3.56
CA PRO A 60 -4.70 -10.31 2.37
C PRO A 60 -5.46 -11.29 1.46
N GLY A 61 -5.33 -11.13 0.15
CA GLY A 61 -6.10 -11.88 -0.83
C GLY A 61 -7.46 -11.26 -1.19
N THR A 62 -7.85 -10.14 -0.58
CA THR A 62 -9.05 -9.39 -0.97
C THR A 62 -8.87 -8.76 -2.34
N TRP A 63 -9.83 -9.02 -3.25
CA TRP A 63 -9.88 -8.46 -4.60
C TRP A 63 -10.91 -7.35 -4.69
N LEU A 64 -10.52 -6.24 -5.32
CA LEU A 64 -11.36 -5.06 -5.52
C LEU A 64 -11.40 -4.68 -7.00
N PRO A 65 -12.54 -4.23 -7.56
CA PRO A 65 -12.55 -3.63 -8.89
C PRO A 65 -11.65 -2.39 -8.90
N TRP A 66 -10.65 -2.35 -9.80
CA TRP A 66 -9.68 -1.26 -9.84
C TRP A 66 -10.33 0.11 -10.01
N ALA A 67 -11.33 0.20 -10.90
CA ALA A 67 -12.05 1.45 -11.20
C ALA A 67 -12.69 2.11 -9.97
N ASP A 68 -13.08 1.31 -8.97
CA ASP A 68 -13.82 1.77 -7.79
C ASP A 68 -12.90 2.17 -6.63
N THR A 69 -11.59 1.92 -6.75
CA THR A 69 -10.65 2.15 -5.66
C THR A 69 -10.18 3.61 -5.57
N PHE A 70 -9.85 4.03 -4.36
CA PHE A 70 -9.19 5.34 -4.13
C PHE A 70 -7.81 5.39 -4.80
N CYS A 71 -7.12 4.25 -4.81
CA CYS A 71 -5.83 4.12 -5.46
C CYS A 71 -5.90 4.43 -6.96
N ARG A 72 -6.97 4.01 -7.65
CA ARG A 72 -7.20 4.35 -9.06
C ARG A 72 -7.29 5.86 -9.28
N ALA A 73 -8.07 6.56 -8.45
CA ALA A 73 -8.23 8.00 -8.56
C ALA A 73 -6.89 8.74 -8.31
N MET A 74 -6.13 8.28 -7.33
CA MET A 74 -4.81 8.83 -7.01
C MET A 74 -3.81 8.60 -8.15
N VAL A 75 -3.71 7.39 -8.68
CA VAL A 75 -2.79 7.04 -9.77
C VAL A 75 -3.14 7.80 -11.05
N ALA A 76 -4.41 8.01 -11.32
CA ALA A 76 -4.87 8.77 -12.49
C ALA A 76 -4.68 10.28 -12.35
N GLY A 77 -4.24 10.79 -11.19
CA GLY A 77 -4.13 12.23 -10.94
C GLY A 77 -5.47 12.94 -10.73
N GLU A 78 -6.56 12.19 -10.55
CA GLU A 78 -7.89 12.70 -10.23
C GLU A 78 -8.04 13.14 -8.77
N ALA A 79 -7.17 12.63 -7.91
CA ALA A 79 -7.16 12.89 -6.47
C ALA A 79 -5.71 13.01 -5.95
N PRO A 80 -5.48 13.72 -4.84
CA PRO A 80 -4.16 13.86 -4.24
C PRO A 80 -3.70 12.53 -3.61
N ARG A 81 -2.38 12.40 -3.42
CA ARG A 81 -1.78 11.27 -2.69
C ARG A 81 -2.12 11.25 -1.19
N ALA A 82 -2.47 12.39 -0.62
CA ALA A 82 -2.89 12.51 0.77
C ALA A 82 -4.15 13.34 0.87
N ALA A 83 -5.19 12.78 1.49
CA ALA A 83 -6.45 13.46 1.79
C ALA A 83 -6.82 13.18 3.25
N THR A 84 -6.76 14.19 4.09
CA THR A 84 -7.12 14.09 5.51
C THR A 84 -8.64 14.04 5.74
N VAL A 85 -9.42 14.43 4.71
CA VAL A 85 -10.88 14.31 4.64
C VAL A 85 -11.26 13.88 3.24
N THR A 86 -11.53 12.60 3.03
CA THR A 86 -11.84 12.05 1.69
C THR A 86 -13.13 12.60 1.10
N ALA A 87 -14.10 12.93 1.95
CA ALA A 87 -15.37 13.53 1.52
C ALA A 87 -15.20 14.92 0.88
N ALA A 88 -14.09 15.62 1.18
CA ALA A 88 -13.78 16.92 0.60
C ALA A 88 -13.08 16.83 -0.78
N VAL A 89 -12.71 15.62 -1.21
CA VAL A 89 -12.06 15.38 -2.51
C VAL A 89 -13.08 14.73 -3.46
N PRO A 90 -13.56 15.41 -4.51
CA PRO A 90 -14.67 14.91 -5.33
C PRO A 90 -14.45 13.50 -5.89
N ALA A 91 -13.23 13.18 -6.34
CA ALA A 91 -12.91 11.86 -6.88
C ALA A 91 -12.96 10.75 -5.82
N PHE A 92 -12.60 11.05 -4.57
CA PHE A 92 -12.75 10.12 -3.46
C PHE A 92 -14.20 10.05 -2.95
N ALA A 93 -14.87 11.20 -2.86
CA ALA A 93 -16.26 11.25 -2.41
C ALA A 93 -17.18 10.34 -3.24
N ARG A 94 -17.00 10.34 -4.57
CA ARG A 94 -17.76 9.46 -5.48
C ARG A 94 -17.50 7.97 -5.27
N ARG A 95 -16.34 7.60 -4.73
CA ARG A 95 -15.91 6.21 -4.46
C ARG A 95 -16.23 5.73 -3.04
N ARG A 96 -16.79 6.59 -2.20
CA ARG A 96 -17.20 6.25 -0.83
C ARG A 96 -18.53 5.50 -0.81
N THR A 97 -18.54 4.30 -1.38
CA THR A 97 -19.70 3.42 -1.47
C THR A 97 -19.41 2.09 -0.78
N GLY A 98 -20.43 1.40 -0.30
CA GLY A 98 -20.27 0.12 0.39
C GLY A 98 -19.22 0.20 1.51
N PRO A 99 -18.31 -0.76 1.63
CA PRO A 99 -17.25 -0.77 2.66
C PRO A 99 -16.33 0.46 2.61
N ALA A 100 -16.09 1.03 1.41
CA ALA A 100 -15.26 2.20 1.23
C ALA A 100 -15.88 3.49 1.80
N SER A 101 -17.18 3.49 2.12
CA SER A 101 -17.86 4.62 2.79
C SER A 101 -17.25 4.96 4.15
N ARG A 102 -16.62 3.98 4.80
CA ARG A 102 -15.95 4.14 6.10
C ARG A 102 -14.59 4.86 6.00
N ILE A 103 -13.99 4.93 4.82
CA ILE A 103 -12.67 5.55 4.64
C ILE A 103 -12.81 7.06 4.67
N ALA A 104 -12.48 7.68 5.79
CA ALA A 104 -12.60 9.12 6.02
C ALA A 104 -11.31 9.88 5.71
N ALA A 105 -10.16 9.22 5.73
CA ALA A 105 -8.86 9.77 5.34
C ALA A 105 -8.09 8.73 4.51
N TYR A 106 -7.23 9.20 3.61
CA TYR A 106 -6.46 8.36 2.69
C TYR A 106 -5.07 8.94 2.47
N ILE A 107 -4.07 8.09 2.43
CA ILE A 107 -2.74 8.40 1.90
C ILE A 107 -2.28 7.21 1.05
N GLY A 108 -1.70 7.48 -0.13
CA GLY A 108 -1.26 6.41 -1.01
C GLY A 108 -0.27 6.87 -2.06
N VAL A 109 0.60 5.95 -2.46
CA VAL A 109 1.66 6.16 -3.44
C VAL A 109 1.73 4.94 -4.37
N PRO A 110 1.92 5.12 -5.68
CA PRO A 110 2.08 3.99 -6.58
C PRO A 110 3.40 3.26 -6.31
N LEU A 111 3.38 1.94 -6.47
CA LEU A 111 4.54 1.08 -6.61
C LEU A 111 4.76 0.83 -8.11
N VAL A 112 5.97 1.10 -8.59
CA VAL A 112 6.28 1.02 -10.01
C VAL A 112 7.50 0.16 -10.28
N THR A 113 7.56 -0.45 -11.45
CA THR A 113 8.73 -1.16 -11.94
C THR A 113 9.82 -0.18 -12.37
N ALA A 114 11.03 -0.68 -12.66
CA ALA A 114 12.14 0.12 -13.21
C ALA A 114 11.78 0.83 -14.54
N ARG A 115 10.77 0.32 -15.25
CA ARG A 115 10.25 0.93 -16.49
C ARG A 115 9.16 1.98 -16.24
N GLY A 116 8.80 2.21 -14.97
CA GLY A 116 7.70 3.11 -14.61
C GLY A 116 6.31 2.49 -14.77
N GLU A 117 6.21 1.17 -15.01
CA GLU A 117 4.95 0.46 -15.10
C GLU A 117 4.32 0.31 -13.72
N LEU A 118 3.02 0.49 -13.62
CA LEU A 118 2.31 0.34 -12.36
C LEU A 118 2.31 -1.13 -11.91
N PHE A 119 2.92 -1.39 -10.77
CA PHE A 119 2.84 -2.70 -10.10
C PHE A 119 1.63 -2.77 -9.16
N GLY A 120 1.49 -1.76 -8.31
CA GLY A 120 0.46 -1.69 -7.28
C GLY A 120 0.52 -0.39 -6.51
N THR A 121 0.14 -0.42 -5.24
CA THR A 121 0.16 0.76 -4.37
C THR A 121 0.58 0.41 -2.96
N LEU A 122 1.24 1.37 -2.29
CA LEU A 122 1.37 1.44 -0.85
C LEU A 122 0.39 2.49 -0.37
N CYS A 123 -0.57 2.14 0.46
CA CYS A 123 -1.57 3.08 0.95
C CYS A 123 -1.98 2.82 2.39
N ALA A 124 -2.59 3.83 3.01
CA ALA A 124 -3.26 3.70 4.30
C ALA A 124 -4.63 4.35 4.28
N TRP A 125 -5.50 3.84 5.15
CA TRP A 125 -6.83 4.36 5.39
C TRP A 125 -6.99 4.81 6.83
N GLY A 126 -7.70 5.92 7.01
CA GLY A 126 -8.22 6.35 8.30
C GLY A 126 -9.73 6.27 8.30
N PHE A 127 -10.32 5.67 9.33
CA PHE A 127 -11.78 5.57 9.48
C PHE A 127 -12.37 6.80 10.16
N ARG A 128 -11.51 7.75 10.51
CA ARG A 128 -11.86 9.10 10.96
C ARG A 128 -11.08 10.12 10.14
N ALA A 129 -11.65 11.30 9.96
CA ALA A 129 -10.89 12.43 9.41
C ALA A 129 -9.64 12.68 10.25
N ARG A 130 -8.55 13.04 9.60
CA ARG A 130 -7.27 13.31 10.25
C ARG A 130 -6.97 14.80 10.25
N PRO A 131 -6.14 15.29 11.19
CA PRO A 131 -5.69 16.67 11.15
C PRO A 131 -4.88 16.94 9.88
N ARG A 132 -4.89 18.17 9.39
CA ARG A 132 -4.15 18.57 8.18
C ARG A 132 -2.66 18.23 8.24
N SER A 133 -2.08 18.20 9.44
CA SER A 133 -0.69 17.82 9.66
C SER A 133 -0.38 16.38 9.21
N ALA A 134 -1.36 15.48 9.17
CA ALA A 134 -1.15 14.11 8.70
C ALA A 134 -0.75 14.03 7.22
N ALA A 135 -1.00 15.06 6.41
CA ALA A 135 -0.48 15.13 5.04
C ALA A 135 1.06 15.23 4.99
N ARG A 136 1.71 15.63 6.09
CA ARG A 136 3.18 15.66 6.23
C ARG A 136 3.82 14.27 6.29
N ASP A 137 3.01 13.23 6.47
CA ASP A 137 3.47 11.84 6.41
C ASP A 137 3.88 11.41 4.98
N LEU A 138 3.38 12.11 3.95
CA LEU A 138 3.55 11.72 2.55
C LEU A 138 5.02 11.54 2.12
N PRO A 139 5.98 12.40 2.45
CA PRO A 139 7.38 12.18 2.04
C PRO A 139 7.98 10.87 2.57
N LEU A 140 7.63 10.46 3.78
CA LEU A 140 8.06 9.17 4.33
C LEU A 140 7.41 8.01 3.56
N VAL A 141 6.11 8.10 3.30
CA VAL A 141 5.38 7.07 2.53
C VAL A 141 5.94 6.96 1.11
N GLU A 142 6.26 8.07 0.46
CA GLU A 142 6.90 8.09 -0.86
C GLU A 142 8.29 7.42 -0.84
N THR A 143 9.06 7.64 0.23
CA THR A 143 10.37 6.99 0.40
C THR A 143 10.21 5.48 0.56
N MET A 144 9.27 5.03 1.40
CA MET A 144 9.01 3.61 1.60
C MET A 144 8.46 2.96 0.32
N ALA A 145 7.59 3.64 -0.42
CA ALA A 145 7.11 3.16 -1.71
C ALA A 145 8.26 3.02 -2.73
N ARG A 146 9.20 3.96 -2.75
CA ARG A 146 10.38 3.88 -3.61
C ARG A 146 11.29 2.70 -3.24
N LEU A 147 11.48 2.42 -1.96
CA LEU A 147 12.22 1.24 -1.50
C LEU A 147 11.53 -0.05 -1.95
N LEU A 148 10.21 -0.18 -1.75
CA LEU A 148 9.46 -1.34 -2.21
C LEU A 148 9.49 -1.48 -3.74
N SER A 149 9.38 -0.38 -4.48
CA SER A 149 9.51 -0.38 -5.95
C SER A 149 10.91 -0.85 -6.40
N THR A 150 11.95 -0.48 -5.67
CA THR A 150 13.31 -0.96 -5.92
C THR A 150 13.39 -2.48 -5.78
N LEU A 151 12.77 -3.05 -4.74
CA LEU A 151 12.74 -4.49 -4.53
C LEU A 151 11.95 -5.23 -5.63
N VAL A 152 10.81 -4.67 -6.07
CA VAL A 152 10.04 -5.18 -7.22
C VAL A 152 10.92 -5.23 -8.48
N SER A 153 11.79 -4.24 -8.65
CA SER A 153 12.61 -4.08 -9.87
C SER A 153 13.90 -4.91 -9.87
N THR A 154 14.41 -5.31 -8.71
CA THR A 154 15.68 -6.03 -8.58
C THR A 154 15.55 -7.55 -8.72
N GLY A 155 14.38 -8.06 -9.10
CA GLY A 155 14.15 -9.50 -9.28
C GLY A 155 14.01 -10.27 -7.96
N MET A 156 13.79 -9.57 -6.84
CA MET A 156 13.37 -10.23 -5.61
C MET A 156 12.10 -11.03 -5.87
N THR A 157 12.03 -12.26 -5.37
CA THR A 157 10.86 -13.13 -5.56
C THR A 157 9.59 -12.42 -5.12
N LEU A 158 8.73 -12.14 -6.11
CA LEU A 158 7.40 -11.61 -5.87
C LEU A 158 6.44 -12.78 -5.71
N PRO A 159 5.53 -12.74 -4.74
CA PRO A 159 4.49 -13.76 -4.66
C PRO A 159 3.59 -13.67 -5.89
N ASP A 160 3.15 -14.82 -6.38
CA ASP A 160 2.05 -14.83 -7.34
C ASP A 160 0.84 -14.17 -6.70
N PRO A 161 0.04 -13.43 -7.46
CA PRO A 161 -1.19 -12.90 -6.93
C PRO A 161 -2.07 -14.07 -6.45
N PRO A 162 -2.75 -13.94 -5.31
CA PRO A 162 -3.68 -14.96 -4.87
C PRO A 162 -4.72 -15.20 -5.96
N SER A 163 -5.18 -16.45 -6.11
CA SER A 163 -6.21 -16.82 -7.09
C SER A 163 -7.40 -15.88 -6.97
N GLY A 164 -7.72 -15.18 -8.05
CA GLY A 164 -8.87 -14.29 -8.09
C GLY A 164 -10.18 -15.09 -8.02
N PRO A 165 -11.30 -14.47 -7.64
CA PRO A 165 -12.61 -15.05 -7.83
C PRO A 165 -12.74 -15.34 -9.33
N GLY A 166 -13.19 -16.56 -9.66
CA GLY A 166 -13.44 -16.96 -11.04
C GLY A 166 -14.31 -15.95 -11.79
N PRO A 167 -14.36 -16.00 -13.13
CA PRO A 167 -15.23 -15.12 -13.89
C PRO A 167 -16.65 -15.23 -13.34
N ALA A 168 -17.28 -14.08 -13.12
CA ALA A 168 -18.67 -14.05 -12.72
C ALA A 168 -19.49 -14.78 -13.80
N ALA A 169 -20.22 -15.81 -13.38
CA ALA A 169 -21.10 -16.56 -14.25
C ALA A 169 -22.26 -15.70 -14.71
#